data_21a58e72caccb2ec9759c23b349bfd9f
#
_entry.id   21a58e72caccb2ec9759c23b349bfd9f
#
_cell.length_a   1.000
_cell.length_b   1.000
_cell.length_c   1.000
_cell.angle_alpha   90.00
_cell.angle_beta   90.00
_cell.angle_gamma   90.00
#
_symmetry.space_group_name_H-M   'P 1'
#
loop_
_entity.id
_entity.type
_entity.pdbx_description
1 polymer ?
#
loop_
_entity_poly.entity_id
_entity_poly.type
_entity_poly.pdbx_seq_one_letter_code
_entity_poly.pdbx_strand_id
1 'polypeptide(L)'
;MTIAPDGRSLVGEVVRLDPLQDSDYDELYAALASEQVYAGGFNGGVAPASAEQMRAEWAPAVAKRFAYTVRTVADGAVVGTSSLGDVDLTNERIHLGWTGYTPSVWGTAVNPATKLLLMQHAFEDCGFGRLKIQTGLKNTRSQAAIAKLGATREGVLRRHMRQNDGTWRDTVVFSILADEWPEVRKRLEERIAG
;
A
#
# COMPACT_ATOMS: atom_id res chain seq x y z
N MET A 1 0.40 24.18 3.75
CA MET A 1 -0.68 24.03 2.72
C MET A 1 -0.57 22.63 2.17
N THR A 2 -1.64 21.88 2.21
CA THR A 2 -1.67 20.50 1.71
C THR A 2 -1.80 20.49 0.19
N ILE A 3 -0.98 19.68 -0.49
CA ILE A 3 -0.98 19.54 -1.96
C ILE A 3 -1.16 18.06 -2.34
N ALA A 4 -1.67 17.81 -3.54
CA ALA A 4 -1.78 16.44 -4.05
C ALA A 4 -0.38 15.85 -4.34
N PRO A 5 -0.19 14.52 -4.20
CA PRO A 5 1.02 13.85 -4.67
C PRO A 5 1.26 14.14 -6.15
N ASP A 6 2.52 14.30 -6.55
CA ASP A 6 2.91 14.63 -7.92
C ASP A 6 3.17 13.38 -8.80
N GLY A 7 3.10 12.19 -8.21
CA GLY A 7 3.32 10.93 -8.93
C GLY A 7 4.77 10.68 -9.34
N ARG A 8 5.75 11.40 -8.75
CA ARG A 8 7.17 11.16 -9.01
C ARG A 8 7.64 9.82 -8.46
N SER A 9 8.77 9.32 -8.97
CA SER A 9 9.46 8.18 -8.34
C SER A 9 9.98 8.57 -6.94
N LEU A 10 9.84 7.65 -5.99
CA LEU A 10 10.37 7.78 -4.64
C LEU A 10 11.49 6.75 -4.46
N VAL A 11 12.67 7.20 -4.08
CA VAL A 11 13.87 6.35 -4.04
C VAL A 11 14.43 6.30 -2.62
N GLY A 12 14.60 5.08 -2.10
CA GLY A 12 15.25 4.78 -0.83
C GLY A 12 16.44 3.83 -1.02
N GLU A 13 17.01 3.36 0.07
CA GLU A 13 18.16 2.43 0.04
C GLU A 13 17.76 1.00 -0.33
N VAL A 14 16.57 0.56 0.06
CA VAL A 14 16.08 -0.82 -0.11
C VAL A 14 15.19 -0.95 -1.33
N VAL A 15 14.29 0.01 -1.54
CA VAL A 15 13.29 0.00 -2.61
C VAL A 15 13.23 1.32 -3.35
N ARG A 16 12.81 1.22 -4.62
CA ARG A 16 12.37 2.32 -5.45
C ARG A 16 10.90 2.12 -5.79
N LEU A 17 10.13 3.19 -5.71
CA LEU A 17 8.72 3.23 -6.06
C LEU A 17 8.58 4.07 -7.32
N ASP A 18 8.30 3.42 -8.44
CA ASP A 18 8.04 4.10 -9.70
C ASP A 18 6.53 4.22 -9.93
N PRO A 19 6.03 5.34 -10.49
CA PRO A 19 4.64 5.42 -10.91
C PRO A 19 4.29 4.22 -11.80
N LEU A 20 3.23 3.50 -11.44
CA LEU A 20 2.83 2.29 -12.15
C LEU A 20 2.47 2.61 -13.60
N GLN A 21 3.12 1.95 -14.53
CA GLN A 21 2.93 2.08 -15.96
C GLN A 21 2.29 0.82 -16.55
N ASP A 22 1.71 0.97 -17.74
CA ASP A 22 1.15 -0.16 -18.49
C ASP A 22 2.17 -1.27 -18.76
N SER A 23 3.43 -0.92 -18.98
CA SER A 23 4.54 -1.86 -19.18
C SER A 23 4.89 -2.70 -17.95
N ASP A 24 4.43 -2.31 -16.76
CA ASP A 24 4.78 -3.02 -15.52
C ASP A 24 3.90 -4.26 -15.25
N TYR A 25 2.76 -4.41 -15.95
CA TYR A 25 1.80 -5.45 -15.61
C TYR A 25 2.32 -6.88 -15.77
N ASP A 26 3.23 -7.15 -16.72
CA ASP A 26 3.83 -8.47 -16.89
C ASP A 26 4.70 -8.84 -15.68
N GLU A 27 5.57 -7.93 -15.23
CA GLU A 27 6.42 -8.13 -14.05
C GLU A 27 5.60 -8.17 -12.76
N LEU A 28 4.57 -7.29 -12.63
CA LEU A 28 3.65 -7.32 -11.48
C LEU A 28 2.85 -8.62 -11.41
N TYR A 29 2.39 -9.13 -12.55
CA TYR A 29 1.71 -10.41 -12.61
C TYR A 29 2.65 -11.53 -12.16
N ALA A 30 3.85 -11.60 -12.70
CA ALA A 30 4.85 -12.59 -12.30
C ALA A 30 5.16 -12.54 -10.79
N ALA A 31 5.22 -11.33 -10.20
CA ALA A 31 5.50 -11.13 -8.79
C ALA A 31 4.32 -11.47 -7.86
N LEU A 32 3.08 -11.20 -8.29
CA LEU A 32 1.91 -11.17 -7.40
C LEU A 32 0.87 -12.26 -7.68
N ALA A 33 0.87 -12.93 -8.86
CA ALA A 33 -0.15 -13.90 -9.25
C ALA A 33 0.00 -15.24 -8.52
N SER A 34 -0.02 -15.20 -7.19
CA SER A 34 -0.03 -16.38 -6.35
C SER A 34 -1.23 -16.37 -5.40
N GLU A 35 -1.83 -17.53 -5.16
CA GLU A 35 -2.94 -17.67 -4.21
C GLU A 35 -2.58 -17.11 -2.82
N GLN A 36 -1.34 -17.26 -2.39
CA GLN A 36 -0.88 -16.76 -1.09
C GLN A 36 -1.02 -15.24 -0.95
N VAL A 37 -0.79 -14.47 -2.02
CA VAL A 37 -0.94 -13.01 -2.04
C VAL A 37 -2.41 -12.63 -1.88
N TYR A 38 -3.30 -13.33 -2.56
CA TYR A 38 -4.73 -13.03 -2.60
C TYR A 38 -5.53 -13.63 -1.42
N ALA A 39 -5.04 -14.68 -0.78
CA ALA A 39 -5.72 -15.34 0.35
C ALA A 39 -6.08 -14.39 1.53
N GLY A 40 -5.34 -13.29 1.70
CA GLY A 40 -5.62 -12.24 2.67
C GLY A 40 -6.68 -11.21 2.23
N GLY A 41 -7.30 -11.39 1.07
CA GLY A 41 -8.28 -10.45 0.50
C GLY A 41 -7.63 -9.28 -0.25
N PHE A 42 -6.38 -9.40 -0.67
CA PHE A 42 -5.75 -8.43 -1.56
C PHE A 42 -6.56 -8.34 -2.86
N ASN A 43 -6.87 -7.12 -3.30
CA ASN A 43 -7.59 -6.79 -4.53
C ASN A 43 -8.82 -7.69 -4.83
N GLY A 44 -9.64 -7.97 -3.80
CA GLY A 44 -10.88 -8.76 -3.94
C GLY A 44 -10.72 -10.27 -3.68
N GLY A 45 -9.50 -10.74 -3.36
CA GLY A 45 -9.24 -12.11 -2.87
C GLY A 45 -9.08 -13.17 -3.95
N VAL A 46 -9.14 -12.81 -5.23
CA VAL A 46 -8.97 -13.75 -6.36
C VAL A 46 -7.79 -13.30 -7.20
N ALA A 47 -6.85 -14.22 -7.46
CA ALA A 47 -5.72 -13.96 -8.34
C ALA A 47 -6.20 -13.89 -9.81
N PRO A 48 -5.73 -12.90 -10.61
CA PRO A 48 -6.03 -12.85 -12.03
C PRO A 48 -5.35 -14.02 -12.76
N ALA A 49 -5.93 -14.49 -13.86
CA ALA A 49 -5.40 -15.60 -14.64
C ALA A 49 -4.27 -15.20 -15.61
N SER A 50 -4.12 -13.90 -15.88
CA SER A 50 -3.08 -13.36 -16.77
C SER A 50 -2.74 -11.92 -16.44
N ALA A 51 -1.61 -11.42 -16.94
CA ALA A 51 -1.23 -10.01 -16.86
C ALA A 51 -2.26 -9.09 -17.53
N GLU A 52 -2.83 -9.52 -18.66
CA GLU A 52 -3.88 -8.79 -19.36
C GLU A 52 -5.15 -8.65 -18.50
N GLN A 53 -5.57 -9.73 -17.85
CA GLN A 53 -6.69 -9.68 -16.91
C GLN A 53 -6.38 -8.76 -15.72
N MET A 54 -5.18 -8.89 -15.12
CA MET A 54 -4.73 -8.00 -14.04
C MET A 54 -4.83 -6.54 -14.47
N ARG A 55 -4.32 -6.20 -15.65
CA ARG A 55 -4.39 -4.85 -16.22
C ARG A 55 -5.84 -4.38 -16.36
N ALA A 56 -6.70 -5.18 -16.99
CA ALA A 56 -8.10 -4.83 -17.21
C ALA A 56 -8.86 -4.57 -15.90
N GLU A 57 -8.60 -5.38 -14.87
CA GLU A 57 -9.23 -5.25 -13.56
C GLU A 57 -8.70 -4.06 -12.73
N TRP A 58 -7.38 -3.79 -12.83
CA TRP A 58 -6.75 -2.78 -11.98
C TRP A 58 -6.76 -1.38 -12.56
N ALA A 59 -6.68 -1.22 -13.89
CA ALA A 59 -6.55 0.08 -14.56
C ALA A 59 -7.63 1.10 -14.13
N PRO A 60 -8.93 0.76 -13.99
CA PRO A 60 -9.94 1.73 -13.57
C PRO A 60 -9.73 2.26 -12.15
N ALA A 61 -9.14 1.44 -11.27
CA ALA A 61 -8.83 1.85 -9.90
C ALA A 61 -7.48 2.56 -9.81
N VAL A 62 -6.48 2.14 -10.60
CA VAL A 62 -5.17 2.79 -10.72
C VAL A 62 -5.30 4.21 -11.20
N ALA A 63 -6.17 4.49 -12.19
CA ALA A 63 -6.43 5.83 -12.70
C ALA A 63 -6.98 6.84 -11.67
N LYS A 64 -7.44 6.35 -10.50
CA LYS A 64 -8.01 7.18 -9.42
C LYS A 64 -7.08 7.36 -8.23
N ARG A 65 -5.81 6.93 -8.34
CA ARG A 65 -4.85 6.95 -7.24
C ARG A 65 -3.43 7.08 -7.76
N PHE A 66 -2.50 7.41 -6.89
CA PHE A 66 -1.07 7.41 -7.16
C PHE A 66 -0.55 5.99 -6.86
N ALA A 67 -0.62 5.13 -7.87
CA ALA A 67 -0.17 3.74 -7.75
C ALA A 67 1.32 3.64 -8.13
N TYR A 68 2.03 2.81 -7.39
CA TYR A 68 3.47 2.60 -7.57
C TYR A 68 3.78 1.12 -7.76
N THR A 69 4.67 0.84 -8.70
CA THR A 69 5.40 -0.42 -8.80
C THR A 69 6.58 -0.36 -7.83
N VAL A 70 6.69 -1.35 -6.95
CA VAL A 70 7.77 -1.45 -5.97
C VAL A 70 8.87 -2.32 -6.54
N ARG A 71 10.07 -1.74 -6.68
CA ARG A 71 11.27 -2.43 -7.16
C ARG A 71 12.34 -2.45 -6.06
N THR A 72 13.09 -3.52 -5.95
CA THR A 72 14.31 -3.56 -5.13
C THR A 72 15.38 -2.68 -5.76
N VAL A 73 16.18 -1.99 -4.93
CA VAL A 73 17.32 -1.20 -5.42
C VAL A 73 18.48 -2.10 -5.85
N ALA A 74 18.63 -3.26 -5.20
CA ALA A 74 19.76 -4.16 -5.40
C ALA A 74 19.83 -4.74 -6.83
N ASP A 75 18.70 -5.10 -7.44
CA ASP A 75 18.64 -5.77 -8.74
C ASP A 75 17.55 -5.23 -9.66
N GLY A 76 16.76 -4.26 -9.21
CA GLY A 76 15.66 -3.66 -9.98
C GLY A 76 14.41 -4.55 -10.12
N ALA A 77 14.39 -5.70 -9.46
CA ALA A 77 13.28 -6.65 -9.58
C ALA A 77 11.97 -6.05 -9.04
N VAL A 78 10.86 -6.28 -9.75
CA VAL A 78 9.52 -5.97 -9.26
C VAL A 78 9.14 -6.92 -8.15
N VAL A 79 8.86 -6.39 -6.97
CA VAL A 79 8.48 -7.17 -5.78
C VAL A 79 7.07 -6.89 -5.28
N GLY A 80 6.38 -5.91 -5.87
CA GLY A 80 5.02 -5.61 -5.46
C GLY A 80 4.48 -4.27 -5.92
N THR A 81 3.42 -3.85 -5.27
CA THR A 81 2.75 -2.56 -5.51
C THR A 81 2.27 -1.95 -4.19
N SER A 82 2.15 -0.63 -4.17
CA SER A 82 1.47 0.13 -3.11
C SER A 82 0.94 1.44 -3.68
N SER A 83 -0.01 2.09 -3.01
CA SER A 83 -0.63 3.31 -3.56
C SER A 83 -0.97 4.31 -2.47
N LEU A 84 -1.02 5.59 -2.89
CA LEU A 84 -1.71 6.67 -2.19
C LEU A 84 -2.99 7.01 -2.95
N GLY A 85 -4.10 7.17 -2.26
CA GLY A 85 -5.40 7.47 -2.87
C GLY A 85 -6.38 8.10 -1.90
N ASP A 86 -7.66 8.19 -2.28
CA ASP A 86 -8.69 8.84 -1.48
C ASP A 86 -8.26 10.24 -0.98
N VAL A 87 -7.62 11.02 -1.87
CA VAL A 87 -7.05 12.34 -1.56
C VAL A 87 -8.17 13.33 -1.27
N ASP A 88 -8.14 13.93 -0.09
CA ASP A 88 -9.04 15.00 0.32
C ASP A 88 -8.21 16.16 0.87
N LEU A 89 -7.94 17.14 0.01
CA LEU A 89 -7.09 18.28 0.35
C LEU A 89 -7.75 19.22 1.38
N THR A 90 -9.07 19.31 1.34
CA THR A 90 -9.82 20.18 2.27
C THR A 90 -9.73 19.66 3.71
N ASN A 91 -9.79 18.35 3.90
CA ASN A 91 -9.69 17.71 5.20
C ASN A 91 -8.27 17.13 5.47
N GLU A 92 -7.29 17.48 4.64
CA GLU A 92 -5.87 17.12 4.76
C GLU A 92 -5.66 15.61 5.01
N ARG A 93 -6.44 14.76 4.31
CA ARG A 93 -6.39 13.31 4.50
C ARG A 93 -6.08 12.55 3.23
N ILE A 94 -5.34 11.45 3.40
CA ILE A 94 -4.94 10.55 2.32
C ILE A 94 -5.02 9.10 2.80
N HIS A 95 -5.19 8.17 1.88
CA HIS A 95 -5.20 6.72 2.16
C HIS A 95 -3.96 6.06 1.56
N LEU A 96 -3.20 5.35 2.39
CA LEU A 96 -2.14 4.45 1.98
C LEU A 96 -2.69 3.02 1.97
N GLY A 97 -2.71 2.39 0.79
CA GLY A 97 -3.30 1.07 0.65
C GLY A 97 -2.93 0.36 -0.64
N TRP A 98 -3.75 -0.61 -1.01
CA TRP A 98 -3.58 -1.46 -2.19
C TRP A 98 -2.17 -2.06 -2.27
N THR A 99 -1.66 -2.48 -1.11
CA THR A 99 -0.30 -3.00 -0.96
C THR A 99 -0.30 -4.51 -1.09
N GLY A 100 0.48 -5.01 -2.03
CA GLY A 100 0.77 -6.43 -2.21
C GLY A 100 2.24 -6.64 -2.53
N TYR A 101 2.82 -7.70 -1.99
CA TYR A 101 4.21 -8.08 -2.25
C TYR A 101 4.30 -9.55 -2.58
N THR A 102 5.29 -9.91 -3.41
CA THR A 102 5.66 -11.31 -3.60
C THR A 102 6.04 -11.97 -2.27
N PRO A 103 5.67 -13.25 -2.05
CA PRO A 103 5.97 -13.93 -0.78
C PRO A 103 7.45 -13.95 -0.40
N SER A 104 8.36 -13.93 -1.37
CA SER A 104 9.81 -13.95 -1.14
C SER A 104 10.35 -12.78 -0.32
N VAL A 105 9.64 -11.64 -0.31
CA VAL A 105 10.06 -10.44 0.47
C VAL A 105 9.21 -10.21 1.73
N TRP A 106 8.36 -11.16 2.11
CA TRP A 106 7.61 -11.03 3.35
C TRP A 106 8.52 -11.16 4.57
N GLY A 107 8.32 -10.29 5.54
CA GLY A 107 9.15 -10.24 6.74
C GLY A 107 10.51 -9.53 6.57
N THR A 108 10.82 -9.05 5.37
CA THR A 108 12.05 -8.29 5.08
C THR A 108 11.85 -6.77 5.24
N ALA A 109 12.91 -5.99 5.00
CA ALA A 109 12.91 -4.53 5.00
C ALA A 109 12.05 -3.89 3.89
N VAL A 110 11.59 -4.64 2.87
CA VAL A 110 10.84 -4.11 1.71
C VAL A 110 9.56 -3.38 2.13
N ASN A 111 8.72 -4.00 2.97
CA ASN A 111 7.48 -3.34 3.40
C ASN A 111 7.73 -2.12 4.30
N PRO A 112 8.60 -2.15 5.34
CA PRO A 112 8.97 -0.94 6.09
C PRO A 112 9.51 0.17 5.20
N ALA A 113 10.42 -0.13 4.27
CA ALA A 113 11.02 0.87 3.37
C ALA A 113 9.98 1.50 2.42
N THR A 114 9.07 0.68 1.85
CA THR A 114 7.95 1.19 1.05
C THR A 114 7.06 2.12 1.86
N LYS A 115 6.73 1.75 3.10
CA LYS A 115 5.90 2.57 3.99
C LYS A 115 6.59 3.86 4.39
N LEU A 116 7.90 3.82 4.67
CA LEU A 116 8.70 5.00 4.97
C LEU A 116 8.60 6.03 3.84
N LEU A 117 8.88 5.62 2.59
CA LEU A 117 8.85 6.52 1.43
C LEU A 117 7.46 7.13 1.18
N LEU A 118 6.40 6.31 1.22
CA LEU A 118 5.04 6.80 0.95
C LEU A 118 4.52 7.71 2.06
N MET A 119 4.83 7.41 3.32
CA MET A 119 4.42 8.23 4.45
C MET A 119 5.23 9.53 4.51
N GLN A 120 6.53 9.48 4.24
CA GLN A 120 7.37 10.67 4.13
C GLN A 120 6.83 11.59 3.03
N HIS A 121 6.53 11.05 1.86
CA HIS A 121 5.94 11.83 0.77
C HIS A 121 4.58 12.44 1.18
N ALA A 122 3.72 11.68 1.84
CA ALA A 122 2.42 12.18 2.27
C ALA A 122 2.51 13.29 3.34
N PHE A 123 3.33 13.10 4.38
CA PHE A 123 3.40 14.03 5.51
C PHE A 123 4.34 15.21 5.26
N GLU A 124 5.56 14.94 4.74
CA GLU A 124 6.61 15.94 4.65
C GLU A 124 6.54 16.72 3.34
N ASP A 125 6.32 16.04 2.19
CA ASP A 125 6.28 16.72 0.89
C ASP A 125 4.89 17.31 0.60
N CYS A 126 3.82 16.55 0.91
CA CYS A 126 2.45 16.94 0.57
C CYS A 126 1.70 17.63 1.71
N GLY A 127 2.17 17.54 2.96
CA GLY A 127 1.61 18.23 4.11
C GLY A 127 0.23 17.71 4.58
N PHE A 128 -0.05 16.41 4.40
CA PHE A 128 -1.29 15.82 4.92
C PHE A 128 -1.27 15.75 6.44
N GLY A 129 -2.39 16.09 7.07
CA GLY A 129 -2.57 16.00 8.53
C GLY A 129 -2.91 14.59 9.00
N ARG A 130 -3.45 13.74 8.09
CA ARG A 130 -3.95 12.41 8.43
C ARG A 130 -3.73 11.39 7.31
N LEU A 131 -3.16 10.25 7.65
CA LEU A 131 -3.01 9.11 6.76
C LEU A 131 -3.87 7.95 7.27
N LYS A 132 -4.81 7.49 6.43
CA LYS A 132 -5.64 6.31 6.68
C LYS A 132 -4.93 5.06 6.15
N ILE A 133 -5.05 3.96 6.88
CA ILE A 133 -4.72 2.61 6.41
C ILE A 133 -5.89 1.70 6.75
N GLN A 134 -6.24 0.78 5.86
CA GLN A 134 -7.36 -0.14 6.12
C GLN A 134 -7.09 -1.55 5.62
N THR A 135 -7.72 -2.52 6.27
CA THR A 135 -7.62 -3.93 5.88
C THR A 135 -8.91 -4.70 6.24
N GLY A 136 -9.08 -5.89 5.68
CA GLY A 136 -10.21 -6.76 6.03
C GLY A 136 -10.14 -7.23 7.49
N LEU A 137 -11.29 -7.32 8.15
CA LEU A 137 -11.39 -7.79 9.53
C LEU A 137 -10.79 -9.20 9.71
N LYS A 138 -10.90 -10.07 8.71
CA LYS A 138 -10.32 -11.41 8.71
C LYS A 138 -8.82 -11.45 8.42
N ASN A 139 -8.23 -10.37 7.90
CA ASN A 139 -6.80 -10.30 7.56
C ASN A 139 -5.97 -9.90 8.79
N THR A 140 -5.80 -10.83 9.72
CA THR A 140 -5.07 -10.61 10.98
C THR A 140 -3.59 -10.29 10.75
N ARG A 141 -2.97 -10.88 9.70
CA ARG A 141 -1.59 -10.57 9.31
C ARG A 141 -1.42 -9.09 8.95
N SER A 142 -2.31 -8.56 8.11
CA SER A 142 -2.26 -7.14 7.73
C SER A 142 -2.54 -6.24 8.93
N GLN A 143 -3.50 -6.59 9.79
CA GLN A 143 -3.75 -5.82 11.02
C GLN A 143 -2.52 -5.76 11.92
N ALA A 144 -1.84 -6.90 12.13
CA ALA A 144 -0.61 -6.94 12.91
C ALA A 144 0.53 -6.11 12.27
N ALA A 145 0.66 -6.14 10.93
CA ALA A 145 1.64 -5.33 10.23
C ALA A 145 1.35 -3.82 10.36
N ILE A 146 0.09 -3.41 10.30
CA ILE A 146 -0.33 -2.01 10.47
C ILE A 146 -0.11 -1.56 11.93
N ALA A 147 -0.46 -2.38 12.90
CA ALA A 147 -0.23 -2.08 14.32
C ALA A 147 1.26 -1.89 14.63
N LYS A 148 2.14 -2.69 14.00
CA LYS A 148 3.61 -2.53 14.14
C LYS A 148 4.16 -1.21 13.61
N LEU A 149 3.40 -0.47 12.79
CA LEU A 149 3.76 0.90 12.38
C LEU A 149 3.51 1.92 13.50
N GLY A 150 2.73 1.57 14.50
CA GLY A 150 2.23 2.50 15.52
C GLY A 150 0.90 3.15 15.16
N ALA A 151 0.22 2.68 14.11
CA ALA A 151 -1.07 3.22 13.69
C ALA A 151 -2.16 2.95 14.74
N THR A 152 -2.97 3.96 15.03
CA THR A 152 -4.10 3.87 15.94
C THR A 152 -5.28 3.17 15.25
N ARG A 153 -5.85 2.13 15.91
CA ARG A 153 -7.05 1.46 15.45
C ARG A 153 -8.29 2.27 15.79
N GLU A 154 -9.02 2.72 14.78
CA GLU A 154 -10.20 3.60 14.98
C GLU A 154 -11.52 2.83 15.07
N GLY A 155 -11.64 1.72 14.33
CA GLY A 155 -12.89 0.97 14.37
C GLY A 155 -13.04 -0.04 13.24
N VAL A 156 -14.28 -0.56 13.12
CA VAL A 156 -14.67 -1.52 12.09
C VAL A 156 -15.87 -0.98 11.32
N LEU A 157 -15.72 -0.88 10.01
CA LEU A 157 -16.82 -0.61 9.09
C LEU A 157 -17.44 -1.93 8.68
N ARG A 158 -18.67 -2.19 9.13
CA ARG A 158 -19.38 -3.42 8.82
C ARG A 158 -19.92 -3.37 7.38
N ARG A 159 -19.84 -4.51 6.67
CA ARG A 159 -20.37 -4.67 5.30
C ARG A 159 -19.86 -3.56 4.34
N HIS A 160 -18.57 -3.20 4.48
CA HIS A 160 -18.01 -2.01 3.87
C HIS A 160 -17.68 -2.18 2.38
N MET A 161 -17.19 -3.36 1.97
CA MET A 161 -16.80 -3.60 0.57
C MET A 161 -17.35 -4.94 0.10
N ARG A 162 -17.84 -4.97 -1.15
CA ARG A 162 -18.19 -6.21 -1.81
C ARG A 162 -16.92 -6.89 -2.32
N GLN A 163 -16.80 -8.19 -2.13
CA GLN A 163 -15.70 -9.00 -2.65
C GLN A 163 -16.07 -9.62 -4.00
N ASN A 164 -15.07 -10.11 -4.74
CA ASN A 164 -15.27 -10.71 -6.07
C ASN A 164 -16.09 -12.00 -6.01
N ASP A 165 -16.10 -12.70 -4.87
CA ASP A 165 -16.93 -13.88 -4.60
C ASP A 165 -18.40 -13.54 -4.25
N GLY A 166 -18.78 -12.24 -4.30
CA GLY A 166 -20.10 -11.76 -3.96
C GLY A 166 -20.37 -11.56 -2.47
N THR A 167 -19.46 -11.95 -1.60
CA THR A 167 -19.57 -11.73 -0.16
C THR A 167 -19.26 -10.28 0.23
N TRP A 168 -19.50 -9.95 1.51
CA TRP A 168 -19.18 -8.63 2.05
C TRP A 168 -18.02 -8.70 3.03
N ARG A 169 -17.13 -7.74 2.91
CA ARG A 169 -15.98 -7.55 3.80
C ARG A 169 -16.29 -6.48 4.83
N ASP A 170 -16.07 -6.81 6.09
CA ASP A 170 -15.88 -5.82 7.14
C ASP A 170 -14.45 -5.29 7.06
N THR A 171 -14.28 -4.00 7.31
CA THR A 171 -12.99 -3.32 7.17
C THR A 171 -12.57 -2.69 8.49
N VAL A 172 -11.37 -3.02 8.94
CA VAL A 172 -10.72 -2.34 10.07
C VAL A 172 -10.02 -1.12 9.55
N VAL A 173 -10.28 0.03 10.18
CA VAL A 173 -9.66 1.31 9.84
C VAL A 173 -8.63 1.68 10.90
N PHE A 174 -7.47 2.12 10.43
CA PHE A 174 -6.36 2.65 11.21
C PHE A 174 -5.97 4.02 10.69
N SER A 175 -5.35 4.82 11.54
CA SER A 175 -4.79 6.11 11.16
C SER A 175 -3.42 6.35 11.76
N ILE A 176 -2.68 7.25 11.12
CA ILE A 176 -1.50 7.92 11.65
C ILE A 176 -1.73 9.42 11.40
N LEU A 177 -1.50 10.25 12.42
CA LEU A 177 -1.58 11.69 12.32
C LEU A 177 -0.19 12.30 12.08
N ALA A 178 -0.17 13.54 11.60
CA ALA A 178 1.08 14.22 11.27
C ALA A 178 2.00 14.43 12.51
N ASP A 179 1.43 14.63 13.68
CA ASP A 179 2.17 14.76 14.94
C ASP A 179 2.71 13.43 15.47
N GLU A 180 2.15 12.30 15.04
CA GLU A 180 2.64 10.95 15.35
C GLU A 180 3.76 10.50 14.38
N TRP A 181 3.87 11.16 13.22
CA TRP A 181 4.80 10.77 12.15
C TRP A 181 6.28 10.68 12.57
N PRO A 182 6.86 11.60 13.36
CA PRO A 182 8.26 11.50 13.76
C PRO A 182 8.60 10.19 14.48
N GLU A 183 7.72 9.73 15.35
CA GLU A 183 7.91 8.46 16.09
C GLU A 183 7.70 7.24 15.17
N VAL A 184 6.71 7.29 14.28
CA VAL A 184 6.46 6.24 13.27
C VAL A 184 7.64 6.13 12.32
N ARG A 185 8.20 7.25 11.86
CA ARG A 185 9.38 7.31 11.00
C ARG A 185 10.57 6.62 11.65
N LYS A 186 10.88 6.98 12.90
CA LYS A 186 11.97 6.37 13.68
C LYS A 186 11.83 4.85 13.75
N ARG A 187 10.64 4.34 14.07
CA ARG A 187 10.36 2.88 14.13
C ARG A 187 10.54 2.19 12.78
N LEU A 188 10.18 2.87 11.69
CA LEU A 188 10.38 2.33 10.34
C LEU A 188 11.87 2.26 9.99
N GLU A 189 12.64 3.32 10.30
CA GLU A 189 14.09 3.37 10.08
C GLU A 189 14.81 2.28 10.89
N GLU A 190 14.47 2.09 12.17
CA GLU A 190 15.01 1.00 13.01
C GLU A 190 14.72 -0.39 12.42
N ARG A 191 13.52 -0.61 11.87
CA ARG A 191 13.14 -1.89 11.25
C ARG A 191 13.76 -2.13 9.88
N ILE A 192 14.27 -1.10 9.23
CA ILE A 192 15.01 -1.22 7.97
C ILE A 192 16.47 -1.56 8.25
N ALA A 193 17.03 -1.01 9.33
CA ALA A 193 18.43 -1.19 9.70
C ALA A 193 18.73 -2.54 10.35
N GLY A 194 17.76 -3.21 10.96
CA GLY A 194 17.97 -4.44 11.73
C GLY A 194 17.07 -5.55 11.59
#